data_33586ced703ea5b0b006f6dcd8fb12c0
#
_entry.id   33586ced703ea5b0b006f6dcd8fb12c0
#
_cell.length_a   1.000
_cell.length_b   1.000
_cell.length_c   1.000
_cell.angle_alpha   90.00
_cell.angle_beta   90.00
_cell.angle_gamma   90.00
#
_symmetry.space_group_name_H-M   'P 1'
#
loop_
_entity.id
_entity.type
_entity.pdbx_description
1 polymer ?
#
loop_
_entity_poly.entity_id
_entity_poly.type
_entity_poly.pdbx_seq_one_letter_code
_entity_poly.pdbx_strand_id
1 'polypeptide(L)'
;MPEGDTEKGRERLMAHLLEVKDVTKIYEGGVLANHNVNFTVEEGEIHALVGENGAGKSTLMKMLYGLESITSGHIYMNGEELKLSSSKDAIAHGIGMVHQHFMLVDSLTGAENMMLGMEKTSFVSNKKRDIQITNEVAKKYNFDIDASRRVRDMSVGMKQKLEILKILYRSAKLIILDEPTAVLTPQETEELFEKLLDLKKRGMTIIFISHKLNEVKRISNRITVLKGGETKGTHLTRDVTEEDISNLMVGREITFDYDKAAAKPGEEVLRVEELRYVDKFKIPKLSGVSFDVHRGEIVGIAGVEGNGQSELISIITGNMRAISGKVFLNGRDITRESVTAIRKAGMSHVPEDRMADGCAPEMSVQENLVVSNIDTFTNKLGMIQTSKIKEHCTQQIEEFTIKTKDENQSIGSLSGGNIQKAIVAREFKAKSDLLVLNQPTRGVDVGAISFIHSKILEMRNHNKAILLVSADLNELISLSDRIMVMHKGKVVASLKNEPKVTEQELGLYMLGIKKQEGLE
;
A
#
# COMPACT_ATOMS: atom_id res chain seq x y z
N MET A 1 -11.21 -70.80 0.21
CA MET A 1 -11.74 -69.59 -0.41
C MET A 1 -11.73 -68.51 0.64
N PRO A 2 -10.85 -67.54 0.61
CA PRO A 2 -11.05 -66.29 1.32
C PRO A 2 -11.22 -65.17 0.30
N GLU A 3 -12.35 -64.52 0.32
CA GLU A 3 -12.59 -63.25 -0.24
C GLU A 3 -12.47 -62.22 0.90
N GLY A 4 -11.59 -61.27 0.79
CA GLY A 4 -11.47 -60.24 1.80
C GLY A 4 -10.17 -59.42 1.67
N ASP A 5 -9.94 -58.86 0.50
CA ASP A 5 -8.82 -57.89 0.35
C ASP A 5 -9.03 -57.00 -0.87
N THR A 6 -9.90 -55.99 -0.79
CA THR A 6 -9.98 -54.95 -1.85
C THR A 6 -10.62 -53.64 -1.43
N GLU A 7 -10.54 -53.20 -0.19
CA GLU A 7 -11.03 -51.86 0.16
C GLU A 7 -10.03 -50.95 0.90
N LYS A 8 -8.77 -51.34 1.02
CA LYS A 8 -7.71 -50.56 1.64
C LYS A 8 -6.74 -49.92 0.64
N GLY A 9 -7.20 -49.43 -0.46
CA GLY A 9 -6.24 -48.93 -1.43
C GLY A 9 -6.76 -47.89 -2.38
N ARG A 10 -7.24 -46.75 -1.93
CA ARG A 10 -7.37 -45.52 -2.77
C ARG A 10 -7.84 -44.29 -1.99
N GLU A 11 -7.38 -44.07 -0.80
CA GLU A 11 -7.06 -42.67 -0.42
C GLU A 11 -5.77 -42.32 -1.14
N ARG A 12 -5.86 -41.93 -2.39
CA ARG A 12 -4.83 -41.11 -3.01
C ARG A 12 -4.76 -39.85 -2.15
N LEU A 13 -3.82 -39.77 -1.22
CA LEU A 13 -3.35 -38.52 -0.66
C LEU A 13 -3.13 -37.60 -1.87
N MET A 14 -4.01 -36.62 -2.08
CA MET A 14 -3.75 -35.57 -3.03
C MET A 14 -2.49 -34.87 -2.49
N ALA A 15 -1.37 -35.09 -3.16
CA ALA A 15 -0.13 -34.49 -2.77
C ALA A 15 -0.29 -32.98 -3.02
N HIS A 16 -0.30 -32.20 -1.95
CA HIS A 16 -0.29 -30.74 -2.05
C HIS A 16 0.94 -30.29 -2.85
N LEU A 17 0.78 -29.29 -3.72
CA LEU A 17 1.93 -28.72 -4.42
C LEU A 17 2.92 -28.13 -3.42
N LEU A 18 2.42 -27.36 -2.45
CA LEU A 18 3.20 -26.77 -1.37
C LEU A 18 2.58 -27.12 -0.03
N GLU A 19 3.40 -27.52 0.93
CA GLU A 19 3.00 -27.75 2.31
C GLU A 19 3.99 -27.06 3.26
N VAL A 20 3.47 -26.26 4.17
CA VAL A 20 4.20 -25.56 5.22
C VAL A 20 3.80 -26.16 6.55
N LYS A 21 4.76 -26.69 7.32
CA LYS A 21 4.53 -27.37 8.60
C LYS A 21 5.33 -26.72 9.72
N ASP A 22 4.61 -26.23 10.72
CA ASP A 22 5.13 -25.67 11.99
C ASP A 22 6.24 -24.62 11.79
N VAL A 23 6.15 -23.85 10.69
CA VAL A 23 7.18 -22.89 10.34
C VAL A 23 7.17 -21.71 11.29
N THR A 24 8.32 -21.48 11.91
CA THR A 24 8.55 -20.38 12.85
C THR A 24 9.71 -19.51 12.36
N LYS A 25 9.56 -18.20 12.47
CA LYS A 25 10.63 -17.22 12.22
C LYS A 25 10.77 -16.28 13.40
N ILE A 26 11.97 -16.26 13.96
CA ILE A 26 12.39 -15.30 14.98
C ILE A 26 13.56 -14.50 14.39
N TYR A 27 13.44 -13.18 14.36
CA TYR A 27 14.52 -12.27 13.93
C TYR A 27 15.52 -12.01 15.06
N GLU A 28 16.70 -11.52 14.68
CA GLU A 28 17.68 -11.00 15.64
C GLU A 28 17.00 -9.93 16.52
N GLY A 29 17.20 -10.01 17.84
CA GLY A 29 16.48 -9.17 18.80
C GLY A 29 15.20 -9.79 19.36
N GLY A 30 14.87 -11.05 19.03
CA GLY A 30 13.76 -11.81 19.64
C GLY A 30 12.36 -11.49 19.06
N VAL A 31 12.30 -10.79 17.93
CA VAL A 31 11.01 -10.49 17.27
C VAL A 31 10.46 -11.75 16.61
N LEU A 32 9.36 -12.28 17.14
CA LEU A 32 8.63 -13.42 16.61
C LEU A 32 7.72 -12.96 15.46
N ALA A 33 8.11 -13.23 14.22
CA ALA A 33 7.36 -12.83 13.03
C ALA A 33 6.36 -13.88 12.55
N ASN A 34 6.71 -15.16 12.68
CA ASN A 34 5.82 -16.31 12.39
C ASN A 34 6.00 -17.35 13.49
N HIS A 35 4.91 -17.99 13.90
CA HIS A 35 4.87 -19.01 14.95
C HIS A 35 4.01 -20.18 14.53
N ASN A 36 4.61 -21.35 14.38
CA ASN A 36 3.94 -22.61 14.03
C ASN A 36 2.95 -22.48 12.87
N VAL A 37 3.39 -21.79 11.80
CA VAL A 37 2.54 -21.58 10.62
C VAL A 37 2.36 -22.88 9.87
N ASN A 38 1.10 -23.21 9.60
CA ASN A 38 0.67 -24.40 8.86
C ASN A 38 -0.30 -24.02 7.75
N PHE A 39 0.01 -24.32 6.51
CA PHE A 39 -0.95 -24.24 5.40
C PHE A 39 -0.50 -25.05 4.20
N THR A 40 -1.45 -25.34 3.30
CA THR A 40 -1.23 -26.13 2.09
C THR A 40 -1.73 -25.40 0.86
N VAL A 41 -1.09 -25.61 -0.29
CA VAL A 41 -1.50 -25.08 -1.59
C VAL A 41 -1.66 -26.25 -2.55
N GLU A 42 -2.83 -26.32 -3.21
CA GLU A 42 -3.14 -27.34 -4.21
C GLU A 42 -2.60 -26.96 -5.58
N GLU A 43 -2.30 -27.94 -6.42
CA GLU A 43 -1.88 -27.69 -7.79
C GLU A 43 -3.01 -27.04 -8.62
N GLY A 44 -2.69 -25.97 -9.35
CA GLY A 44 -3.63 -25.28 -10.23
C GLY A 44 -4.67 -24.40 -9.50
N GLU A 45 -4.49 -24.10 -8.21
CA GLU A 45 -5.34 -23.15 -7.51
C GLU A 45 -4.75 -21.74 -7.44
N ILE A 46 -5.61 -20.76 -7.22
CA ILE A 46 -5.23 -19.45 -6.67
C ILE A 46 -5.55 -19.48 -5.19
N HIS A 47 -4.51 -19.53 -4.37
CA HIS A 47 -4.58 -19.55 -2.92
C HIS A 47 -4.33 -18.14 -2.37
N ALA A 48 -5.31 -17.55 -1.70
CA ALA A 48 -5.13 -16.26 -1.07
C ALA A 48 -4.51 -16.40 0.33
N LEU A 49 -3.52 -15.58 0.63
CA LEU A 49 -3.01 -15.39 1.98
C LEU A 49 -3.40 -14.00 2.47
N VAL A 50 -4.29 -13.95 3.45
CA VAL A 50 -4.82 -12.69 4.01
C VAL A 50 -4.40 -12.51 5.47
N GLY A 51 -4.39 -11.27 5.94
CA GLY A 51 -4.04 -10.93 7.32
C GLY A 51 -3.72 -9.46 7.43
N GLU A 52 -3.73 -8.92 8.64
CA GLU A 52 -3.34 -7.54 8.89
C GLU A 52 -1.88 -7.25 8.51
N ASN A 53 -1.54 -5.97 8.38
CA ASN A 53 -0.15 -5.56 8.25
C ASN A 53 0.62 -5.96 9.52
N GLY A 54 1.81 -6.56 9.33
CA GLY A 54 2.56 -7.15 10.45
C GLY A 54 2.11 -8.56 10.87
N ALA A 55 1.10 -9.16 10.23
CA ALA A 55 0.68 -10.54 10.53
C ALA A 55 1.70 -11.62 10.10
N GLY A 56 2.83 -11.24 9.49
CA GLY A 56 3.87 -12.18 9.07
C GLY A 56 3.79 -12.67 7.62
N LYS A 57 2.84 -12.17 6.81
CA LYS A 57 2.64 -12.62 5.40
C LYS A 57 3.90 -12.49 4.55
N SER A 58 4.46 -11.28 4.45
CA SER A 58 5.64 -11.02 3.61
C SER A 58 6.88 -11.75 4.16
N THR A 59 7.01 -11.94 5.48
CA THR A 59 8.06 -12.76 6.09
C THR A 59 7.93 -14.22 5.65
N LEU A 60 6.72 -14.78 5.71
CA LEU A 60 6.46 -16.13 5.27
C LEU A 60 6.81 -16.32 3.78
N MET A 61 6.42 -15.36 2.92
CA MET A 61 6.75 -15.41 1.49
C MET A 61 8.25 -15.26 1.22
N LYS A 62 8.95 -14.43 1.97
CA LYS A 62 10.42 -14.33 1.88
C LYS A 62 11.10 -15.64 2.25
N MET A 63 10.56 -16.39 3.24
CA MET A 63 11.05 -17.73 3.57
C MET A 63 10.78 -18.72 2.43
N LEU A 64 9.57 -18.71 1.83
CA LEU A 64 9.23 -19.56 0.67
C LEU A 64 10.03 -19.23 -0.59
N TYR A 65 10.54 -18.00 -0.70
CA TYR A 65 11.36 -17.58 -1.83
C TYR A 65 12.88 -17.66 -1.52
N GLY A 66 13.26 -18.12 -0.32
CA GLY A 66 14.66 -18.29 0.08
C GLY A 66 15.41 -16.97 0.33
N LEU A 67 14.72 -15.86 0.58
CA LEU A 67 15.28 -14.57 1.00
C LEU A 67 15.52 -14.50 2.51
N GLU A 68 14.76 -15.31 3.27
CA GLU A 68 14.87 -15.45 4.71
C GLU A 68 14.95 -16.94 5.07
N SER A 69 15.75 -17.27 6.06
CA SER A 69 15.79 -18.62 6.62
C SER A 69 14.66 -18.84 7.61
N ILE A 70 14.11 -20.04 7.67
CA ILE A 70 13.22 -20.47 8.77
C ILE A 70 14.05 -20.66 10.05
N THR A 71 13.46 -20.41 11.22
CA THR A 71 14.07 -20.72 12.51
C THR A 71 13.80 -22.18 12.90
N SER A 72 12.58 -22.67 12.65
CA SER A 72 12.18 -24.07 12.83
C SER A 72 11.01 -24.40 11.93
N GLY A 73 10.65 -25.69 11.84
CA GLY A 73 9.59 -26.21 10.97
C GLY A 73 10.12 -26.69 9.62
N HIS A 74 9.21 -27.05 8.71
CA HIS A 74 9.53 -27.65 7.43
C HIS A 74 8.68 -27.09 6.30
N ILE A 75 9.24 -27.03 5.10
CA ILE A 75 8.53 -26.65 3.87
C ILE A 75 8.71 -27.80 2.88
N TYR A 76 7.62 -28.26 2.27
CA TYR A 76 7.63 -29.32 1.27
C TYR A 76 7.04 -28.83 -0.05
N MET A 77 7.60 -29.30 -1.15
CA MET A 77 7.04 -29.10 -2.50
C MET A 77 6.94 -30.45 -3.20
N ASN A 78 5.75 -30.79 -3.68
CA ASN A 78 5.46 -32.12 -4.24
C ASN A 78 5.84 -33.30 -3.31
N GLY A 79 5.76 -33.09 -1.99
CA GLY A 79 6.12 -34.09 -0.98
C GLY A 79 7.60 -34.18 -0.66
N GLU A 80 8.47 -33.42 -1.34
CA GLU A 80 9.92 -33.34 -1.06
C GLU A 80 10.24 -32.11 -0.20
N GLU A 81 11.05 -32.29 0.83
CA GLU A 81 11.44 -31.21 1.72
C GLU A 81 12.35 -30.21 1.00
N LEU A 82 11.94 -28.93 1.01
CA LEU A 82 12.70 -27.83 0.45
C LEU A 82 13.72 -27.27 1.46
N LYS A 83 14.98 -27.22 1.05
CA LYS A 83 16.06 -26.52 1.78
C LYS A 83 16.46 -25.29 0.99
N LEU A 84 15.82 -24.16 1.30
CA LEU A 84 16.02 -22.89 0.60
C LEU A 84 17.07 -22.06 1.34
N SER A 85 18.22 -21.86 0.72
CA SER A 85 19.29 -21.00 1.22
C SER A 85 19.42 -19.70 0.42
N SER A 86 18.76 -19.63 -0.72
CA SER A 86 18.76 -18.46 -1.62
C SER A 86 17.54 -18.46 -2.56
N SER A 87 17.26 -17.30 -3.15
CA SER A 87 16.24 -17.19 -4.20
C SER A 87 16.57 -18.03 -5.46
N LYS A 88 17.86 -18.36 -5.67
CA LYS A 88 18.26 -19.29 -6.76
C LYS A 88 17.72 -20.69 -6.52
N ASP A 89 17.70 -21.14 -5.27
CA ASP A 89 17.16 -22.46 -4.92
C ASP A 89 15.65 -22.48 -5.15
N ALA A 90 14.93 -21.44 -4.74
CA ALA A 90 13.50 -21.31 -4.99
C ALA A 90 13.17 -21.33 -6.51
N ILE A 91 13.91 -20.57 -7.30
CA ILE A 91 13.77 -20.56 -8.77
C ILE A 91 14.05 -21.94 -9.37
N ALA A 92 15.07 -22.65 -8.90
CA ALA A 92 15.39 -24.00 -9.38
C ALA A 92 14.27 -25.02 -9.10
N HIS A 93 13.51 -24.83 -8.01
CA HIS A 93 12.32 -25.63 -7.69
C HIS A 93 11.05 -25.11 -8.37
N GLY A 94 11.14 -24.08 -9.21
CA GLY A 94 10.01 -23.53 -9.95
C GLY A 94 9.13 -22.59 -9.15
N ILE A 95 9.67 -21.93 -8.12
CA ILE A 95 8.98 -20.89 -7.35
C ILE A 95 9.40 -19.52 -7.92
N GLY A 96 8.44 -18.70 -8.33
CA GLY A 96 8.65 -17.32 -8.76
C GLY A 96 7.93 -16.35 -7.83
N MET A 97 8.48 -15.15 -7.62
CA MET A 97 7.86 -14.14 -6.77
C MET A 97 7.86 -12.77 -7.45
N VAL A 98 6.70 -12.12 -7.44
CA VAL A 98 6.53 -10.69 -7.73
C VAL A 98 6.44 -9.97 -6.41
N HIS A 99 7.38 -9.07 -6.17
CA HIS A 99 7.46 -8.31 -4.93
C HIS A 99 6.51 -7.10 -4.95
N GLN A 100 6.16 -6.58 -3.78
CA GLN A 100 5.35 -5.37 -3.61
C GLN A 100 5.98 -4.14 -4.33
N HIS A 101 7.31 -4.05 -4.34
CA HIS A 101 8.07 -3.07 -5.13
C HIS A 101 8.73 -3.76 -6.30
N PHE A 102 8.61 -3.20 -7.49
CA PHE A 102 9.17 -3.79 -8.70
C PHE A 102 10.69 -3.98 -8.62
N MET A 103 11.13 -5.21 -8.87
CA MET A 103 12.55 -5.57 -8.97
C MET A 103 13.06 -5.44 -10.41
N LEU A 104 12.79 -4.27 -11.02
CA LEU A 104 13.19 -3.92 -12.37
C LEU A 104 14.24 -2.81 -12.36
N VAL A 105 15.16 -2.88 -13.31
CA VAL A 105 16.18 -1.84 -13.51
C VAL A 105 15.65 -0.82 -14.49
N ASP A 106 15.35 0.38 -14.03
CA ASP A 106 14.68 1.45 -14.78
C ASP A 106 15.45 1.90 -16.04
N SER A 107 16.78 1.85 -16.02
CA SER A 107 17.63 2.24 -17.16
C SER A 107 17.67 1.21 -18.29
N LEU A 108 17.29 -0.02 -18.02
CA LEU A 108 17.26 -1.13 -18.99
C LEU A 108 15.91 -1.21 -19.71
N THR A 109 15.91 -1.83 -20.89
CA THR A 109 14.68 -2.17 -21.62
C THR A 109 13.95 -3.35 -20.96
N GLY A 110 12.69 -3.58 -21.36
CA GLY A 110 11.94 -4.76 -20.91
C GLY A 110 12.65 -6.06 -21.26
N ALA A 111 13.19 -6.17 -22.46
CA ALA A 111 13.95 -7.35 -22.89
C ALA A 111 15.24 -7.56 -22.08
N GLU A 112 16.01 -6.50 -21.83
CA GLU A 112 17.22 -6.58 -20.99
C GLU A 112 16.88 -7.01 -19.54
N ASN A 113 15.80 -6.48 -18.95
CA ASN A 113 15.32 -6.90 -17.64
C ASN A 113 14.89 -8.37 -17.59
N MET A 114 14.27 -8.86 -18.66
CA MET A 114 13.82 -10.24 -18.79
C MET A 114 15.00 -11.23 -18.76
N MET A 115 16.11 -10.88 -19.46
CA MET A 115 17.31 -11.71 -19.58
C MET A 115 18.26 -11.60 -18.38
N LEU A 116 18.08 -10.62 -17.52
CA LEU A 116 18.97 -10.34 -16.40
C LEU A 116 19.15 -11.58 -15.49
N GLY A 117 20.40 -12.01 -15.30
CA GLY A 117 20.74 -13.19 -14.49
C GLY A 117 20.54 -14.54 -15.19
N MET A 118 20.24 -14.56 -16.51
CA MET A 118 20.12 -15.77 -17.33
C MET A 118 21.23 -15.88 -18.38
N GLU A 119 22.24 -15.04 -18.31
CA GLU A 119 23.34 -15.00 -19.26
C GLU A 119 24.16 -16.29 -19.18
N LYS A 120 23.95 -17.17 -20.14
CA LYS A 120 24.84 -18.30 -20.40
C LYS A 120 26.09 -17.78 -21.11
N THR A 121 27.16 -17.52 -20.39
CA THR A 121 28.58 -17.44 -20.85
C THR A 121 28.88 -16.69 -22.17
N SER A 122 27.97 -15.90 -22.72
CA SER A 122 28.27 -15.06 -23.89
C SER A 122 28.54 -13.63 -23.44
N PHE A 123 29.74 -13.15 -23.65
CA PHE A 123 30.19 -11.79 -23.33
C PHE A 123 29.46 -10.68 -24.12
N VAL A 124 28.55 -11.02 -25.03
CA VAL A 124 27.83 -10.08 -25.88
C VAL A 124 26.33 -10.32 -25.80
N SER A 125 25.60 -9.40 -25.16
CA SER A 125 24.14 -9.34 -25.21
C SER A 125 23.69 -9.04 -26.64
N ASN A 126 22.78 -9.84 -27.18
CA ASN A 126 22.17 -9.60 -28.50
C ASN A 126 20.77 -9.01 -28.32
N LYS A 127 20.69 -7.67 -28.26
CA LYS A 127 19.43 -6.94 -28.05
C LYS A 127 18.26 -7.38 -28.95
N LYS A 128 18.55 -7.67 -30.26
CA LYS A 128 17.50 -8.10 -31.20
C LYS A 128 16.94 -9.47 -30.79
N ARG A 129 17.81 -10.39 -30.41
CA ARG A 129 17.43 -11.73 -29.92
C ARG A 129 16.65 -11.65 -28.63
N ASP A 130 17.09 -10.82 -27.70
CA ASP A 130 16.44 -10.64 -26.39
C ASP A 130 15.01 -10.07 -26.55
N ILE A 131 14.84 -9.08 -27.44
CA ILE A 131 13.52 -8.53 -27.80
C ILE A 131 12.65 -9.61 -28.45
N GLN A 132 13.20 -10.40 -29.38
CA GLN A 132 12.45 -11.47 -30.05
C GLN A 132 11.96 -12.51 -29.02
N ILE A 133 12.84 -13.01 -28.16
CA ILE A 133 12.48 -13.99 -27.10
C ILE A 133 11.40 -13.42 -26.19
N THR A 134 11.55 -12.16 -25.75
CA THR A 134 10.57 -11.51 -24.88
C THR A 134 9.21 -11.41 -25.56
N ASN A 135 9.15 -11.02 -26.82
CA ASN A 135 7.92 -10.94 -27.60
C ASN A 135 7.28 -12.31 -27.81
N GLU A 136 8.06 -13.37 -28.03
CA GLU A 136 7.56 -14.75 -28.16
C GLU A 136 6.92 -15.21 -26.83
N VAL A 137 7.56 -14.94 -25.69
CA VAL A 137 7.01 -15.27 -24.38
C VAL A 137 5.75 -14.44 -24.09
N ALA A 138 5.77 -13.14 -24.36
CA ALA A 138 4.62 -12.27 -24.23
C ALA A 138 3.42 -12.79 -25.05
N LYS A 139 3.66 -13.17 -26.31
CA LYS A 139 2.63 -13.76 -27.20
C LYS A 139 2.12 -15.09 -26.66
N LYS A 140 3.01 -15.97 -26.17
CA LYS A 140 2.64 -17.28 -25.58
C LYS A 140 1.64 -17.14 -24.43
N TYR A 141 1.83 -16.14 -23.57
CA TYR A 141 0.98 -15.90 -22.40
C TYR A 141 -0.03 -14.77 -22.62
N ASN A 142 -0.17 -14.29 -23.86
CA ASN A 142 -1.13 -13.26 -24.24
C ASN A 142 -0.98 -11.95 -23.43
N PHE A 143 0.28 -11.53 -23.19
CA PHE A 143 0.61 -10.24 -22.61
C PHE A 143 0.94 -9.23 -23.72
N ASP A 144 0.34 -8.04 -23.63
CA ASP A 144 0.69 -6.92 -24.50
C ASP A 144 1.79 -6.10 -23.82
N ILE A 145 3.01 -6.16 -24.37
CA ILE A 145 4.17 -5.45 -23.86
C ILE A 145 5.14 -5.09 -24.99
N ASP A 146 5.65 -3.86 -24.98
CA ASP A 146 6.75 -3.43 -25.84
C ASP A 146 8.09 -3.74 -25.17
N ALA A 147 8.70 -4.85 -25.55
CA ALA A 147 9.97 -5.32 -25.00
C ALA A 147 11.16 -4.38 -25.26
N SER A 148 11.07 -3.49 -26.26
CA SER A 148 12.12 -2.54 -26.62
C SER A 148 12.12 -1.28 -25.75
N ARG A 149 11.01 -0.98 -25.09
CA ARG A 149 10.82 0.20 -24.26
C ARG A 149 11.64 0.09 -22.96
N ARG A 150 12.21 1.21 -22.50
CA ARG A 150 12.90 1.25 -21.20
C ARG A 150 11.87 1.21 -20.07
N VAL A 151 12.23 0.52 -18.98
CA VAL A 151 11.33 0.34 -17.83
C VAL A 151 10.90 1.67 -17.20
N ARG A 152 11.77 2.68 -17.13
CA ARG A 152 11.42 4.03 -16.65
C ARG A 152 10.30 4.71 -17.46
N ASP A 153 10.12 4.32 -18.71
CA ASP A 153 9.12 4.90 -19.62
C ASP A 153 7.84 4.04 -19.70
N MET A 154 7.76 2.93 -18.93
CA MET A 154 6.61 2.03 -18.83
C MET A 154 5.61 2.53 -17.79
N SER A 155 4.32 2.30 -18.02
CA SER A 155 3.29 2.47 -16.98
C SER A 155 3.46 1.40 -15.88
N VAL A 156 2.85 1.65 -14.74
CA VAL A 156 2.85 0.71 -13.61
C VAL A 156 2.32 -0.67 -14.02
N GLY A 157 1.19 -0.70 -14.74
CA GLY A 157 0.61 -1.94 -15.26
C GLY A 157 1.54 -2.69 -16.24
N MET A 158 2.32 -1.97 -17.07
CA MET A 158 3.34 -2.59 -17.94
C MET A 158 4.50 -3.17 -17.14
N LYS A 159 4.96 -2.49 -16.09
CA LYS A 159 6.01 -3.01 -15.17
C LYS A 159 5.54 -4.30 -14.49
N GLN A 160 4.29 -4.33 -14.03
CA GLN A 160 3.68 -5.53 -13.43
C GLN A 160 3.65 -6.71 -14.42
N LYS A 161 3.20 -6.47 -15.65
CA LYS A 161 3.18 -7.48 -16.71
C LYS A 161 4.58 -8.03 -16.99
N LEU A 162 5.60 -7.16 -17.01
CA LEU A 162 7.00 -7.54 -17.23
C LEU A 162 7.55 -8.43 -16.10
N GLU A 163 7.24 -8.11 -14.82
CA GLU A 163 7.62 -8.94 -13.67
C GLU A 163 7.03 -10.36 -13.77
N ILE A 164 5.75 -10.47 -14.12
CA ILE A 164 5.10 -11.77 -14.30
C ILE A 164 5.73 -12.54 -15.48
N LEU A 165 5.98 -11.88 -16.62
CA LEU A 165 6.62 -12.50 -17.77
C LEU A 165 8.02 -13.02 -17.45
N LYS A 166 8.78 -12.29 -16.63
CA LYS A 166 10.13 -12.69 -16.18
C LYS A 166 10.08 -14.01 -15.40
N ILE A 167 9.08 -14.18 -14.56
CA ILE A 167 8.86 -15.41 -13.78
C ILE A 167 8.41 -16.57 -14.70
N LEU A 168 7.48 -16.31 -15.62
CA LEU A 168 7.00 -17.31 -16.57
C LEU A 168 8.10 -17.79 -17.52
N TYR A 169 8.99 -16.91 -17.93
CA TYR A 169 10.15 -17.26 -18.76
C TYR A 169 11.11 -18.21 -18.03
N ARG A 170 11.21 -18.08 -16.69
CA ARG A 170 12.00 -18.95 -15.82
C ARG A 170 11.32 -20.28 -15.49
N SER A 171 10.18 -20.59 -16.16
CA SER A 171 9.43 -21.83 -15.98
C SER A 171 8.92 -22.08 -14.55
N ALA A 172 8.50 -21.02 -13.87
CA ALA A 172 7.87 -21.16 -12.56
C ALA A 172 6.61 -22.03 -12.65
N LYS A 173 6.38 -22.86 -11.64
CA LYS A 173 5.16 -23.65 -11.42
C LYS A 173 4.27 -23.02 -10.36
N LEU A 174 4.89 -22.39 -9.37
CA LEU A 174 4.25 -21.63 -8.30
C LEU A 174 4.65 -20.17 -8.43
N ILE A 175 3.66 -19.28 -8.52
CA ILE A 175 3.86 -17.82 -8.57
C ILE A 175 3.35 -17.21 -7.26
N ILE A 176 4.19 -16.48 -6.57
CA ILE A 176 3.84 -15.69 -5.39
C ILE A 176 3.67 -14.23 -5.83
N LEU A 177 2.52 -13.62 -5.53
CA LEU A 177 2.20 -12.23 -5.82
C LEU A 177 1.98 -11.49 -4.50
N ASP A 178 2.90 -10.60 -4.12
CA ASP A 178 2.82 -9.83 -2.88
C ASP A 178 2.21 -8.45 -3.16
N GLU A 179 0.92 -8.27 -2.80
CA GLU A 179 0.11 -7.07 -3.01
C GLU A 179 0.19 -6.51 -4.45
N PRO A 180 -0.09 -7.33 -5.49
CA PRO A 180 0.19 -6.96 -6.86
C PRO A 180 -0.71 -5.84 -7.41
N THR A 181 -1.77 -5.47 -6.70
CA THR A 181 -2.78 -4.48 -7.10
C THR A 181 -2.64 -3.14 -6.36
N ALA A 182 -1.68 -3.03 -5.44
CA ALA A 182 -1.56 -1.88 -4.56
C ALA A 182 -1.40 -0.52 -5.29
N VAL A 183 -0.84 -0.54 -6.49
CA VAL A 183 -0.53 0.64 -7.31
C VAL A 183 -1.24 0.66 -8.66
N LEU A 184 -2.18 -0.28 -8.89
CA LEU A 184 -2.95 -0.40 -10.13
C LEU A 184 -4.28 0.36 -10.04
N THR A 185 -4.74 0.85 -11.20
CA THR A 185 -6.11 1.32 -11.33
C THR A 185 -7.10 0.15 -11.28
N PRO A 186 -8.39 0.39 -10.99
CA PRO A 186 -9.41 -0.67 -11.04
C PRO A 186 -9.42 -1.43 -12.37
N GLN A 187 -9.24 -0.73 -13.50
CA GLN A 187 -9.22 -1.35 -14.84
C GLN A 187 -7.97 -2.21 -15.06
N GLU A 188 -6.80 -1.74 -14.61
CA GLU A 188 -5.56 -2.53 -14.67
C GLU A 188 -5.63 -3.75 -13.76
N THR A 189 -6.31 -3.62 -12.60
CA THR A 189 -6.58 -4.73 -11.67
C THR A 189 -7.45 -5.80 -12.34
N GLU A 190 -8.53 -5.39 -13.04
CA GLU A 190 -9.37 -6.30 -13.80
C GLU A 190 -8.56 -7.05 -14.88
N GLU A 191 -7.77 -6.33 -15.66
CA GLU A 191 -6.91 -6.94 -16.68
C GLU A 191 -5.92 -7.93 -16.06
N LEU A 192 -5.33 -7.59 -14.91
CA LEU A 192 -4.45 -8.50 -14.17
C LEU A 192 -5.20 -9.77 -13.76
N PHE A 193 -6.41 -9.65 -13.19
CA PHE A 193 -7.20 -10.80 -12.75
C PHE A 193 -7.56 -11.73 -13.90
N GLU A 194 -7.95 -11.19 -15.06
CA GLU A 194 -8.18 -12.00 -16.25
C GLU A 194 -6.93 -12.80 -16.65
N LYS A 195 -5.75 -12.18 -16.58
CA LYS A 195 -4.47 -12.86 -16.87
C LYS A 195 -4.14 -13.94 -15.84
N LEU A 196 -4.35 -13.69 -14.54
CA LEU A 196 -4.11 -14.68 -13.49
C LEU A 196 -5.06 -15.89 -13.64
N LEU A 197 -6.33 -15.65 -13.96
CA LEU A 197 -7.29 -16.71 -14.24
C LEU A 197 -6.93 -17.52 -15.50
N ASP A 198 -6.39 -16.88 -16.56
CA ASP A 198 -5.88 -17.59 -17.74
C ASP A 198 -4.65 -18.44 -17.39
N LEU A 199 -3.70 -17.90 -16.63
CA LEU A 199 -2.53 -18.65 -16.16
C LEU A 199 -2.94 -19.87 -15.32
N LYS A 200 -3.90 -19.70 -14.41
CA LYS A 200 -4.48 -20.80 -13.64
C LYS A 200 -5.09 -21.89 -14.55
N LYS A 201 -5.89 -21.52 -15.57
CA LYS A 201 -6.46 -22.45 -16.53
C LYS A 201 -5.39 -23.25 -17.30
N ARG A 202 -4.18 -22.70 -17.42
CA ARG A 202 -2.99 -23.36 -18.00
C ARG A 202 -2.20 -24.21 -16.99
N GLY A 203 -2.75 -24.42 -15.78
CA GLY A 203 -2.14 -25.27 -14.74
C GLY A 203 -1.15 -24.54 -13.83
N MET A 204 -1.06 -23.21 -13.86
CA MET A 204 -0.22 -22.46 -12.94
C MET A 204 -0.87 -22.38 -11.56
N THR A 205 -0.06 -22.53 -10.52
CA THR A 205 -0.48 -22.35 -9.13
C THR A 205 -0.04 -20.97 -8.66
N ILE A 206 -0.92 -20.25 -7.95
CA ILE A 206 -0.67 -18.86 -7.56
C ILE A 206 -0.98 -18.69 -6.08
N ILE A 207 -0.03 -18.11 -5.33
CA ILE A 207 -0.30 -17.55 -4.00
C ILE A 207 -0.50 -16.04 -4.19
N PHE A 208 -1.68 -15.57 -3.81
CA PHE A 208 -2.09 -14.17 -3.96
C PHE A 208 -2.22 -13.52 -2.58
N ILE A 209 -1.36 -12.54 -2.29
CA ILE A 209 -1.40 -11.80 -1.03
C ILE A 209 -2.09 -10.47 -1.28
N SER A 210 -3.16 -10.22 -0.54
CA SER A 210 -3.85 -8.94 -0.54
C SER A 210 -4.53 -8.72 0.82
N HIS A 211 -4.68 -7.47 1.19
CA HIS A 211 -5.52 -7.05 2.31
C HIS A 211 -6.91 -6.59 1.83
N LYS A 212 -7.12 -6.48 0.52
CA LYS A 212 -8.39 -6.10 -0.10
C LYS A 212 -9.27 -7.32 -0.29
N LEU A 213 -10.27 -7.48 0.57
CA LEU A 213 -11.09 -8.69 0.64
C LEU A 213 -11.95 -8.91 -0.61
N ASN A 214 -12.43 -7.84 -1.25
CA ASN A 214 -13.14 -7.91 -2.52
C ASN A 214 -12.29 -8.56 -3.63
N GLU A 215 -10.99 -8.21 -3.72
CA GLU A 215 -10.06 -8.83 -4.67
C GLU A 215 -9.87 -10.31 -4.40
N VAL A 216 -9.65 -10.65 -3.13
CA VAL A 216 -9.47 -12.04 -2.66
C VAL A 216 -10.69 -12.89 -2.97
N LYS A 217 -11.90 -12.41 -2.65
CA LYS A 217 -13.18 -13.08 -2.93
C LYS A 217 -13.38 -13.35 -4.42
N ARG A 218 -12.88 -12.47 -5.27
CA ARG A 218 -13.08 -12.52 -6.70
C ARG A 218 -12.24 -13.58 -7.41
N ILE A 219 -10.96 -13.76 -7.02
CA ILE A 219 -10.04 -14.60 -7.81
C ILE A 219 -9.60 -15.87 -7.13
N SER A 220 -9.64 -15.96 -5.80
CA SER A 220 -9.09 -17.10 -5.08
C SER A 220 -10.06 -18.30 -4.99
N ASN A 221 -9.48 -19.48 -4.80
CA ASN A 221 -10.19 -20.72 -4.54
C ASN A 221 -10.28 -21.01 -3.05
N ARG A 222 -9.16 -20.80 -2.37
CA ARG A 222 -9.01 -21.01 -0.92
C ARG A 222 -8.33 -19.80 -0.33
N ILE A 223 -8.59 -19.55 0.95
CA ILE A 223 -8.07 -18.42 1.71
C ILE A 223 -7.48 -18.96 2.99
N THR A 224 -6.21 -18.64 3.24
CA THR A 224 -5.60 -18.85 4.56
C THR A 224 -5.50 -17.51 5.27
N VAL A 225 -5.99 -17.46 6.51
CA VAL A 225 -5.94 -16.26 7.36
C VAL A 225 -4.73 -16.34 8.28
N LEU A 226 -3.86 -15.33 8.23
CA LEU A 226 -2.70 -15.16 9.12
C LEU A 226 -2.98 -14.01 10.09
N LYS A 227 -2.76 -14.25 11.39
CA LYS A 227 -2.94 -13.24 12.45
C LYS A 227 -1.88 -13.40 13.52
N GLY A 228 -1.15 -12.32 13.82
CA GLY A 228 -0.11 -12.33 14.85
C GLY A 228 0.97 -13.38 14.62
N GLY A 229 1.31 -13.67 13.36
CA GLY A 229 2.29 -14.68 12.99
C GLY A 229 1.77 -16.12 12.95
N GLU A 230 0.51 -16.37 13.25
CA GLU A 230 -0.10 -17.71 13.30
C GLU A 230 -1.20 -17.89 12.25
N THR A 231 -1.37 -19.11 11.75
CA THR A 231 -2.49 -19.47 10.87
C THR A 231 -3.78 -19.62 11.70
N LYS A 232 -4.85 -18.91 11.32
CA LYS A 232 -6.17 -18.98 11.98
C LYS A 232 -7.17 -19.87 11.25
N GLY A 233 -6.79 -20.45 10.13
CA GLY A 233 -7.56 -21.41 9.35
C GLY A 233 -7.41 -21.21 7.86
N THR A 234 -7.75 -22.25 7.11
CA THR A 234 -7.85 -22.23 5.66
C THR A 234 -9.30 -22.57 5.27
N HIS A 235 -9.90 -21.73 4.44
CA HIS A 235 -11.31 -21.83 4.07
C HIS A 235 -11.46 -21.84 2.54
N LEU A 236 -12.52 -22.49 2.04
CA LEU A 236 -12.92 -22.31 0.65
C LEU A 236 -13.49 -20.90 0.49
N THR A 237 -13.01 -20.16 -0.50
CA THR A 237 -13.41 -18.76 -0.72
C THR A 237 -14.91 -18.57 -0.89
N ARG A 238 -15.59 -19.57 -1.47
CA ARG A 238 -17.06 -19.54 -1.67
C ARG A 238 -17.85 -19.66 -0.37
N ASP A 239 -17.26 -20.26 0.67
CA ASP A 239 -17.95 -20.64 1.92
C ASP A 239 -17.82 -19.56 3.01
N VAL A 240 -17.04 -18.50 2.79
CA VAL A 240 -16.82 -17.39 3.74
C VAL A 240 -17.19 -16.06 3.11
N THR A 241 -17.74 -15.12 3.88
CA THR A 241 -18.02 -13.75 3.49
C THR A 241 -16.80 -12.86 3.71
N GLU A 242 -16.79 -11.62 3.17
CA GLU A 242 -15.74 -10.64 3.49
C GLU A 242 -15.72 -10.29 4.98
N GLU A 243 -16.89 -10.26 5.59
CA GLU A 243 -17.08 -10.04 7.02
C GLU A 243 -16.48 -11.18 7.86
N ASP A 244 -16.72 -12.45 7.48
CA ASP A 244 -16.11 -13.61 8.15
C ASP A 244 -14.59 -13.54 8.09
N ILE A 245 -14.02 -13.20 6.92
CA ILE A 245 -12.57 -13.06 6.73
C ILE A 245 -12.05 -11.90 7.60
N SER A 246 -12.73 -10.75 7.58
CA SER A 246 -12.36 -9.59 8.40
C SER A 246 -12.37 -9.93 9.89
N ASN A 247 -13.39 -10.64 10.36
CA ASN A 247 -13.49 -11.09 11.75
C ASN A 247 -12.36 -12.05 12.15
N LEU A 248 -11.98 -12.96 11.28
CA LEU A 248 -10.85 -13.85 11.50
C LEU A 248 -9.51 -13.09 11.54
N MET A 249 -9.37 -12.04 10.72
CA MET A 249 -8.17 -11.20 10.68
C MET A 249 -8.04 -10.33 11.93
N VAL A 250 -9.11 -9.61 12.29
CA VAL A 250 -9.08 -8.56 13.32
C VAL A 250 -9.62 -9.07 14.67
N GLY A 251 -10.64 -9.95 14.64
CA GLY A 251 -11.30 -10.50 15.83
C GLY A 251 -12.44 -9.64 16.38
N ARG A 252 -12.94 -8.69 15.59
CA ARG A 252 -14.14 -7.89 15.85
C ARG A 252 -14.70 -7.35 14.53
N GLU A 253 -16.01 -7.13 14.47
CA GLU A 253 -16.66 -6.46 13.35
C GLU A 253 -16.07 -5.07 13.07
N ILE A 254 -15.62 -4.85 11.85
CA ILE A 254 -15.19 -3.53 11.39
C ILE A 254 -15.97 -3.23 10.11
N THR A 255 -16.85 -2.25 10.20
CA THR A 255 -17.53 -1.67 9.05
C THR A 255 -16.82 -0.37 8.67
N PHE A 256 -16.46 -0.21 7.39
CA PHE A 256 -15.95 1.06 6.84
C PHE A 256 -17.07 1.95 6.29
N ASP A 257 -18.33 1.59 6.56
CA ASP A 257 -19.46 2.45 6.24
C ASP A 257 -19.72 3.39 7.42
N TYR A 258 -19.27 4.63 7.26
CA TYR A 258 -19.40 5.66 8.27
C TYR A 258 -20.68 6.43 8.03
N ASP A 259 -21.54 6.54 9.06
CA ASP A 259 -22.68 7.46 9.05
C ASP A 259 -22.14 8.90 9.09
N LYS A 260 -21.94 9.46 7.90
CA LYS A 260 -21.39 10.79 7.70
C LYS A 260 -22.50 11.76 7.33
N ALA A 261 -22.74 12.75 8.20
CA ALA A 261 -23.68 13.82 7.87
C ALA A 261 -23.24 14.56 6.59
N ALA A 262 -24.22 15.00 5.80
CA ALA A 262 -23.95 15.80 4.60
C ALA A 262 -23.03 16.99 4.91
N ALA A 263 -22.05 17.24 4.04
CA ALA A 263 -21.14 18.35 4.21
C ALA A 263 -21.85 19.69 4.15
N LYS A 264 -21.47 20.59 5.04
CA LYS A 264 -21.86 22.00 5.00
C LYS A 264 -20.58 22.84 4.89
N PRO A 265 -19.98 22.95 3.69
CA PRO A 265 -18.73 23.68 3.51
C PRO A 265 -18.91 25.13 4.00
N GLY A 266 -17.99 25.55 4.89
CA GLY A 266 -17.93 26.90 5.43
C GLY A 266 -17.05 27.82 4.58
N GLU A 267 -16.25 28.67 5.25
CA GLU A 267 -15.31 29.58 4.60
C GLU A 267 -14.17 28.81 3.91
N GLU A 268 -13.62 29.38 2.83
CA GLU A 268 -12.42 28.88 2.14
C GLU A 268 -11.23 28.96 3.08
N VAL A 269 -10.51 27.86 3.23
CA VAL A 269 -9.28 27.76 4.04
C VAL A 269 -8.05 27.62 3.16
N LEU A 270 -8.11 26.76 2.15
CA LEU A 270 -7.03 26.57 1.19
C LEU A 270 -7.53 26.95 -0.20
N ARG A 271 -6.74 27.73 -0.93
CA ARG A 271 -6.94 28.00 -2.35
C ARG A 271 -5.63 27.85 -3.10
N VAL A 272 -5.67 27.07 -4.14
CA VAL A 272 -4.56 26.79 -5.05
C VAL A 272 -4.90 27.34 -6.42
N GLU A 273 -4.02 28.13 -7.02
CA GLU A 273 -4.24 28.79 -8.31
C GLU A 273 -3.10 28.47 -9.27
N GLU A 274 -3.41 27.86 -10.40
CA GLU A 274 -2.55 27.64 -11.57
C GLU A 274 -1.15 27.09 -11.22
N LEU A 275 -1.05 26.16 -10.25
CA LEU A 275 0.23 25.59 -9.86
C LEU A 275 0.87 24.81 -11.00
N ARG A 276 2.13 25.17 -11.30
CA ARG A 276 2.96 24.48 -12.30
C ARG A 276 4.29 24.08 -11.67
N TYR A 277 4.71 22.86 -11.99
CA TYR A 277 5.99 22.34 -11.56
C TYR A 277 6.59 21.40 -12.62
N VAL A 278 7.90 21.47 -12.78
CA VAL A 278 8.70 20.62 -13.67
C VAL A 278 9.83 20.04 -12.84
N ASP A 279 10.05 18.75 -12.95
CA ASP A 279 11.10 18.06 -12.19
C ASP A 279 12.52 18.37 -12.74
N LYS A 280 13.56 17.86 -12.07
CA LYS A 280 14.96 18.02 -12.46
C LYS A 280 15.31 17.47 -13.86
N PHE A 281 14.45 16.62 -14.41
CA PHE A 281 14.58 16.07 -15.76
C PHE A 281 13.75 16.84 -16.80
N LYS A 282 13.20 18.00 -16.42
CA LYS A 282 12.32 18.85 -17.24
C LYS A 282 11.00 18.16 -17.63
N ILE A 283 10.54 17.19 -16.84
CA ILE A 283 9.25 16.52 -17.05
C ILE A 283 8.18 17.32 -16.27
N PRO A 284 7.11 17.81 -16.92
CA PRO A 284 6.01 18.47 -16.25
C PRO A 284 5.31 17.51 -15.27
N LYS A 285 5.24 17.90 -14.00
CA LYS A 285 4.56 17.15 -12.93
C LYS A 285 3.26 17.83 -12.51
N LEU A 286 3.19 19.16 -12.58
CA LEU A 286 1.97 19.94 -12.40
C LEU A 286 1.82 20.91 -13.57
N SER A 287 0.60 21.00 -14.12
CA SER A 287 0.30 21.71 -15.37
C SER A 287 -0.91 22.64 -15.23
N GLY A 288 -0.91 23.53 -14.23
CA GLY A 288 -2.00 24.49 -13.97
C GLY A 288 -3.05 23.89 -13.04
N VAL A 289 -2.65 23.36 -11.88
CA VAL A 289 -3.56 22.81 -10.87
C VAL A 289 -4.20 23.95 -10.09
N SER A 290 -5.55 23.97 -10.07
CA SER A 290 -6.36 24.94 -9.33
C SER A 290 -7.47 24.23 -8.58
N PHE A 291 -7.68 24.55 -7.29
CA PHE A 291 -8.76 24.05 -6.44
C PHE A 291 -8.83 24.80 -5.11
N ASP A 292 -9.86 24.52 -4.36
CA ASP A 292 -10.14 25.08 -3.03
C ASP A 292 -10.51 24.00 -2.03
N VAL A 293 -10.37 24.27 -0.73
CA VAL A 293 -10.84 23.42 0.38
C VAL A 293 -11.48 24.32 1.43
N HIS A 294 -12.67 23.94 1.89
CA HIS A 294 -13.47 24.72 2.83
C HIS A 294 -13.49 24.10 4.24
N ARG A 295 -13.84 24.92 5.24
CA ARG A 295 -14.08 24.44 6.61
C ARG A 295 -15.18 23.39 6.64
N GLY A 296 -14.98 22.31 7.41
CA GLY A 296 -15.95 21.22 7.55
C GLY A 296 -16.09 20.36 6.30
N GLU A 297 -15.11 20.43 5.37
CA GLU A 297 -15.07 19.65 4.14
C GLU A 297 -13.83 18.74 4.12
N ILE A 298 -13.99 17.51 3.62
CA ILE A 298 -12.91 16.61 3.24
C ILE A 298 -12.85 16.58 1.72
N VAL A 299 -11.77 17.13 1.15
CA VAL A 299 -11.46 17.02 -0.29
C VAL A 299 -10.46 15.89 -0.48
N GLY A 300 -10.89 14.82 -1.14
CA GLY A 300 -10.04 13.70 -1.51
C GLY A 300 -9.33 13.94 -2.84
N ILE A 301 -8.09 13.51 -2.97
CA ILE A 301 -7.35 13.51 -4.24
C ILE A 301 -7.08 12.08 -4.66
N ALA A 302 -7.73 11.66 -5.75
CA ALA A 302 -7.49 10.39 -6.43
C ALA A 302 -6.52 10.56 -7.59
N GLY A 303 -5.75 9.52 -7.91
CA GLY A 303 -4.86 9.49 -9.06
C GLY A 303 -3.88 8.33 -8.99
N VAL A 304 -3.38 7.92 -10.16
CA VAL A 304 -2.32 6.90 -10.23
C VAL A 304 -1.00 7.52 -9.74
N GLU A 305 -0.18 6.74 -9.06
CA GLU A 305 1.13 7.18 -8.60
C GLU A 305 1.96 7.83 -9.73
N GLY A 306 2.56 8.98 -9.45
CA GLY A 306 3.31 9.77 -10.43
C GLY A 306 2.48 10.77 -11.24
N ASN A 307 1.19 10.91 -10.98
CA ASN A 307 0.32 11.92 -11.61
C ASN A 307 0.43 13.32 -10.99
N GLY A 308 1.36 13.55 -10.05
CA GLY A 308 1.67 14.86 -9.49
C GLY A 308 1.14 15.11 -8.08
N GLN A 309 0.48 14.14 -7.44
CA GLN A 309 -0.07 14.29 -6.08
C GLN A 309 1.02 14.61 -5.05
N SER A 310 2.13 13.87 -5.05
CA SER A 310 3.24 14.06 -4.10
C SER A 310 3.91 15.42 -4.29
N GLU A 311 4.10 15.87 -5.54
CA GLU A 311 4.62 17.19 -5.85
C GLU A 311 3.66 18.30 -5.40
N LEU A 312 2.35 18.12 -5.61
CA LEU A 312 1.31 19.05 -5.17
C LEU A 312 1.35 19.23 -3.65
N ILE A 313 1.33 18.14 -2.90
CA ILE A 313 1.40 18.19 -1.44
C ILE A 313 2.72 18.82 -0.96
N SER A 314 3.84 18.45 -1.57
CA SER A 314 5.16 19.01 -1.21
C SER A 314 5.23 20.51 -1.43
N ILE A 315 4.55 21.04 -2.47
CA ILE A 315 4.48 22.50 -2.72
C ILE A 315 3.56 23.17 -1.70
N ILE A 316 2.38 22.64 -1.44
CA ILE A 316 1.41 23.20 -0.48
C ILE A 316 2.02 23.26 0.92
N THR A 317 2.76 22.23 1.31
CA THR A 317 3.41 22.15 2.63
C THR A 317 4.74 22.92 2.74
N GLY A 318 5.23 23.48 1.62
CA GLY A 318 6.45 24.28 1.59
C GLY A 318 7.76 23.51 1.47
N ASN A 319 7.68 22.18 1.29
CA ASN A 319 8.85 21.31 1.09
C ASN A 319 9.42 21.41 -0.35
N MET A 320 8.62 21.93 -1.28
CA MET A 320 9.02 22.13 -2.69
C MET A 320 8.53 23.49 -3.20
N ARG A 321 9.18 24.03 -4.24
CA ARG A 321 8.81 25.33 -4.82
C ARG A 321 8.16 25.14 -6.19
N ALA A 322 6.98 25.74 -6.37
CA ALA A 322 6.35 25.84 -7.68
C ALA A 322 7.15 26.74 -8.64
N ILE A 323 7.05 26.48 -9.94
CA ILE A 323 7.59 27.37 -10.99
C ILE A 323 6.67 28.58 -11.14
N SER A 324 5.36 28.35 -11.12
CA SER A 324 4.34 29.41 -11.19
C SER A 324 3.07 28.97 -10.47
N GLY A 325 2.16 29.90 -10.28
CA GLY A 325 0.92 29.72 -9.53
C GLY A 325 1.04 30.22 -8.10
N LYS A 326 -0.05 30.10 -7.34
CA LYS A 326 -0.14 30.61 -5.97
C LYS A 326 -0.86 29.61 -5.05
N VAL A 327 -0.51 29.66 -3.77
CA VAL A 327 -1.19 28.95 -2.69
C VAL A 327 -1.57 29.95 -1.61
N PHE A 328 -2.85 29.95 -1.24
CA PHE A 328 -3.38 30.80 -0.17
C PHE A 328 -3.90 29.94 0.98
N LEU A 329 -3.57 30.31 2.20
CA LEU A 329 -4.10 29.71 3.43
C LEU A 329 -4.78 30.80 4.25
N ASN A 330 -6.08 30.63 4.55
CA ASN A 330 -6.91 31.64 5.22
C ASN A 330 -6.77 33.03 4.55
N GLY A 331 -6.76 33.07 3.21
CA GLY A 331 -6.60 34.30 2.42
C GLY A 331 -5.17 34.86 2.34
N ARG A 332 -4.20 34.32 3.08
CA ARG A 332 -2.80 34.73 3.05
C ARG A 332 -2.03 33.96 2.00
N ASP A 333 -1.28 34.64 1.13
CA ASP A 333 -0.35 34.01 0.17
C ASP A 333 0.81 33.34 0.93
N ILE A 334 0.92 32.01 0.81
CA ILE A 334 1.95 31.18 1.44
C ILE A 334 2.91 30.55 0.42
N THR A 335 2.81 30.90 -0.86
CA THR A 335 3.50 30.26 -1.99
C THR A 335 5.01 30.13 -1.81
N ARG A 336 5.63 31.10 -1.15
CA ARG A 336 7.08 31.15 -0.93
C ARG A 336 7.48 31.11 0.54
N GLU A 337 6.54 30.85 1.42
CA GLU A 337 6.79 30.77 2.85
C GLU A 337 7.60 29.51 3.22
N SER A 338 8.24 29.53 4.38
CA SER A 338 8.91 28.37 4.95
C SER A 338 7.90 27.42 5.57
N VAL A 339 8.24 26.13 5.70
CA VAL A 339 7.41 25.10 6.37
C VAL A 339 6.96 25.60 7.75
N THR A 340 7.87 26.19 8.54
CA THR A 340 7.55 26.74 9.87
C THR A 340 6.52 27.87 9.80
N ALA A 341 6.63 28.78 8.82
CA ALA A 341 5.68 29.87 8.64
C ALA A 341 4.30 29.37 8.21
N ILE A 342 4.26 28.38 7.31
CA ILE A 342 3.04 27.72 6.85
C ILE A 342 2.33 27.01 8.01
N ARG A 343 3.07 26.26 8.84
CA ARG A 343 2.52 25.62 10.05
C ARG A 343 1.95 26.66 11.03
N LYS A 344 2.65 27.76 11.28
CA LYS A 344 2.17 28.87 12.12
C LYS A 344 0.95 29.60 11.54
N ALA A 345 0.78 29.57 10.21
CA ALA A 345 -0.41 30.11 9.55
C ALA A 345 -1.66 29.21 9.67
N GLY A 346 -1.53 28.02 10.26
CA GLY A 346 -2.66 27.14 10.57
C GLY A 346 -2.73 25.88 9.72
N MET A 347 -1.60 25.31 9.28
CA MET A 347 -1.54 24.04 8.56
C MET A 347 -0.88 22.95 9.40
N SER A 348 -1.45 21.75 9.40
CA SER A 348 -0.84 20.50 9.88
C SER A 348 -0.71 19.50 8.75
N HIS A 349 0.30 18.63 8.81
CA HIS A 349 0.60 17.68 7.74
C HIS A 349 0.98 16.31 8.28
N VAL A 350 0.26 15.29 7.85
CA VAL A 350 0.62 13.88 8.01
C VAL A 350 1.28 13.45 6.69
N PRO A 351 2.59 13.16 6.68
CA PRO A 351 3.32 12.82 5.45
C PRO A 351 3.09 11.37 5.03
N GLU A 352 3.41 11.08 3.76
CA GLU A 352 3.29 9.74 3.17
C GLU A 352 4.26 8.74 3.80
N ASP A 353 5.54 9.12 3.94
CA ASP A 353 6.55 8.29 4.60
C ASP A 353 6.66 8.67 6.07
N ARG A 354 6.05 7.84 6.93
CA ARG A 354 6.07 8.05 8.38
C ARG A 354 7.45 7.96 9.00
N MET A 355 8.38 7.17 8.41
CA MET A 355 9.72 6.97 8.95
C MET A 355 10.71 8.03 8.49
N ALA A 356 10.65 8.42 7.21
CA ALA A 356 11.56 9.41 6.65
C ALA A 356 11.14 10.84 7.02
N ASP A 357 9.84 11.14 6.95
CA ASP A 357 9.31 12.51 7.05
C ASP A 357 8.38 12.71 8.25
N GLY A 358 7.81 11.63 8.80
CA GLY A 358 6.77 11.71 9.82
C GLY A 358 7.27 11.73 11.25
N CYS A 359 8.37 11.06 11.56
CA CYS A 359 8.91 10.96 12.92
C CYS A 359 10.44 11.00 12.94
N ALA A 360 11.01 11.20 14.12
CA ALA A 360 12.42 11.00 14.41
C ALA A 360 12.57 9.64 15.12
N PRO A 361 12.93 8.56 14.41
CA PRO A 361 12.87 7.19 14.95
C PRO A 361 13.70 6.95 16.21
N GLU A 362 14.83 7.63 16.33
CA GLU A 362 15.75 7.52 17.47
C GLU A 362 15.24 8.26 18.73
N MET A 363 14.30 9.21 18.54
CA MET A 363 13.75 10.01 19.63
C MET A 363 12.58 9.29 20.32
N SER A 364 12.28 9.71 21.55
CA SER A 364 11.18 9.15 22.34
C SER A 364 9.80 9.48 21.75
N VAL A 365 8.78 8.75 22.16
CA VAL A 365 7.38 9.06 21.87
C VAL A 365 7.04 10.49 22.30
N GLN A 366 7.44 10.88 23.51
CA GLN A 366 7.21 12.22 24.06
C GLN A 366 7.80 13.32 23.16
N GLU A 367 9.07 13.20 22.79
CA GLU A 367 9.73 14.17 21.93
C GLU A 367 9.04 14.30 20.57
N ASN A 368 8.66 13.16 19.97
CA ASN A 368 7.92 13.15 18.71
C ASN A 368 6.52 13.79 18.81
N LEU A 369 5.83 13.64 19.93
CA LEU A 369 4.51 14.24 20.13
C LEU A 369 4.54 15.76 20.29
N VAL A 370 5.64 16.34 20.79
CA VAL A 370 5.70 17.79 21.07
C VAL A 370 6.55 18.58 20.07
N VAL A 371 7.38 17.94 19.23
CA VAL A 371 8.36 18.63 18.37
C VAL A 371 7.75 19.72 17.51
N SER A 372 6.53 19.51 17.00
CA SER A 372 5.85 20.48 16.12
C SER A 372 5.30 21.70 16.87
N ASN A 373 5.15 21.61 18.20
CA ASN A 373 4.49 22.62 19.03
C ASN A 373 5.30 22.95 20.30
N ILE A 374 6.61 22.70 20.29
CA ILE A 374 7.48 22.87 21.47
C ILE A 374 7.39 24.28 22.07
N ASP A 375 7.17 25.30 21.21
CA ASP A 375 6.98 26.69 21.63
C ASP A 375 5.82 26.86 22.64
N THR A 376 4.79 25.99 22.58
CA THR A 376 3.63 26.06 23.49
C THR A 376 3.96 25.55 24.90
N PHE A 377 5.06 24.81 25.03
CA PHE A 377 5.56 24.26 26.29
C PHE A 377 6.73 25.04 26.88
N THR A 378 7.04 26.21 26.33
CA THR A 378 8.05 27.10 26.87
C THR A 378 7.42 28.20 27.73
N ASN A 379 8.09 28.59 28.81
CA ASN A 379 7.68 29.74 29.60
C ASN A 379 8.19 31.06 28.95
N LYS A 380 7.83 32.22 29.55
CA LYS A 380 8.25 33.54 29.05
C LYS A 380 9.77 33.74 29.05
N LEU A 381 10.52 32.92 29.75
CA LEU A 381 11.99 32.94 29.82
C LEU A 381 12.61 31.92 28.83
N GLY A 382 11.82 31.27 27.97
CA GLY A 382 12.29 30.28 27.02
C GLY A 382 12.61 28.90 27.61
N MET A 383 12.30 28.65 28.89
CA MET A 383 12.55 27.36 29.53
C MET A 383 11.41 26.39 29.25
N ILE A 384 11.76 25.14 28.91
CA ILE A 384 10.82 24.04 28.66
C ILE A 384 10.15 23.61 29.97
N GLN A 385 8.82 23.47 29.94
CA GLN A 385 7.98 23.03 31.07
C GLN A 385 7.74 21.52 30.97
N THR A 386 8.67 20.71 31.46
CA THR A 386 8.64 19.23 31.34
C THR A 386 7.40 18.59 31.93
N SER A 387 6.87 19.13 33.03
CA SER A 387 5.62 18.62 33.66
C SER A 387 4.41 18.76 32.73
N LYS A 388 4.30 19.90 32.01
CA LYS A 388 3.22 20.12 31.04
C LYS A 388 3.36 19.22 29.81
N ILE A 389 4.60 19.00 29.37
CA ILE A 389 4.88 18.06 28.28
C ILE A 389 4.42 16.66 28.67
N LYS A 390 4.80 16.19 29.86
CA LYS A 390 4.43 14.87 30.33
C LYS A 390 2.91 14.69 30.41
N GLU A 391 2.20 15.64 31.01
CA GLU A 391 0.74 15.63 31.10
C GLU A 391 0.09 15.57 29.70
N HIS A 392 0.54 16.43 28.79
CA HIS A 392 0.07 16.49 27.42
C HIS A 392 0.31 15.16 26.66
N CYS A 393 1.50 14.58 26.81
CA CYS A 393 1.84 13.31 26.16
C CYS A 393 1.03 12.15 26.73
N THR A 394 0.83 12.08 28.04
CA THR A 394 -0.03 11.07 28.66
C THR A 394 -1.45 11.13 28.09
N GLN A 395 -2.03 12.33 28.02
CA GLN A 395 -3.36 12.52 27.43
C GLN A 395 -3.42 12.07 25.96
N GLN A 396 -2.42 12.41 25.15
CA GLN A 396 -2.38 11.99 23.74
C GLN A 396 -2.21 10.48 23.58
N ILE A 397 -1.35 9.85 24.38
CA ILE A 397 -1.14 8.40 24.36
C ILE A 397 -2.45 7.67 24.69
N GLU A 398 -3.20 8.14 25.67
CA GLU A 398 -4.50 7.57 26.04
C GLU A 398 -5.56 7.81 24.97
N GLU A 399 -5.76 9.07 24.54
CA GLU A 399 -6.79 9.47 23.58
C GLU A 399 -6.61 8.80 22.20
N PHE A 400 -5.36 8.67 21.74
CA PHE A 400 -5.05 8.04 20.47
C PHE A 400 -4.73 6.54 20.60
N THR A 401 -4.87 5.99 21.80
CA THR A 401 -4.65 4.56 22.07
C THR A 401 -3.30 4.09 21.53
N ILE A 402 -2.22 4.86 21.79
CA ILE A 402 -0.87 4.55 21.35
C ILE A 402 -0.30 3.47 22.29
N LYS A 403 -0.02 2.29 21.74
CA LYS A 403 0.59 1.20 22.54
C LYS A 403 2.08 1.44 22.64
N THR A 404 2.52 1.92 23.80
CA THR A 404 3.92 2.13 24.17
C THR A 404 4.13 1.64 25.62
N LYS A 405 5.37 1.30 25.96
CA LYS A 405 5.74 0.93 27.34
C LYS A 405 5.63 2.14 28.28
N ASP A 406 6.17 3.26 27.83
CA ASP A 406 6.13 4.57 28.49
C ASP A 406 6.41 5.68 27.47
N GLU A 407 6.32 6.94 27.90
CA GLU A 407 6.54 8.11 27.03
C GLU A 407 8.00 8.27 26.57
N ASN A 408 8.97 7.59 27.20
CA ASN A 408 10.40 7.68 26.88
C ASN A 408 10.85 6.59 25.90
N GLN A 409 9.98 5.62 25.58
CA GLN A 409 10.30 4.60 24.58
C GLN A 409 10.59 5.25 23.23
N SER A 410 11.66 4.78 22.53
CA SER A 410 11.95 5.21 21.14
C SER A 410 10.75 4.92 20.24
N ILE A 411 10.31 5.93 19.46
CA ILE A 411 9.15 5.79 18.59
C ILE A 411 9.40 4.76 17.48
N GLY A 412 10.65 4.64 17.00
CA GLY A 412 11.04 3.68 15.97
C GLY A 412 10.91 2.21 16.40
N SER A 413 10.81 1.94 17.71
CA SER A 413 10.58 0.59 18.24
C SER A 413 9.10 0.18 18.29
N LEU A 414 8.17 1.11 18.01
CA LEU A 414 6.74 0.83 18.00
C LEU A 414 6.32 0.11 16.70
N SER A 415 5.16 -0.54 16.72
CA SER A 415 4.55 -1.02 15.48
C SER A 415 4.16 0.13 14.56
N GLY A 416 4.15 -0.12 13.23
CA GLY A 416 3.79 0.89 12.23
C GLY A 416 2.47 1.61 12.51
N GLY A 417 1.45 0.89 13.00
CA GLY A 417 0.17 1.48 13.39
C GLY A 417 0.28 2.42 14.59
N ASN A 418 1.13 2.12 15.58
CA ASN A 418 1.33 2.99 16.74
C ASN A 418 2.19 4.21 16.41
N ILE A 419 3.20 4.07 15.53
CA ILE A 419 3.95 5.21 14.98
C ILE A 419 2.98 6.17 14.27
N GLN A 420 2.11 5.63 13.41
CA GLN A 420 1.13 6.43 12.67
C GLN A 420 0.14 7.15 13.59
N LYS A 421 -0.35 6.46 14.63
CA LYS A 421 -1.22 7.07 15.66
C LYS A 421 -0.52 8.21 16.38
N ALA A 422 0.76 8.10 16.69
CA ALA A 422 1.53 9.17 17.32
C ALA A 422 1.68 10.38 16.40
N ILE A 423 1.96 10.17 15.10
CA ILE A 423 2.04 11.24 14.11
C ILE A 423 0.67 11.94 13.97
N VAL A 424 -0.41 11.15 13.82
CA VAL A 424 -1.78 11.68 13.72
C VAL A 424 -2.15 12.45 14.98
N ALA A 425 -1.83 11.93 16.17
CA ALA A 425 -2.08 12.61 17.45
C ALA A 425 -1.42 13.99 17.49
N ARG A 426 -0.13 14.07 17.15
CA ARG A 426 0.62 15.33 17.07
C ARG A 426 -0.01 16.33 16.14
N GLU A 427 -0.35 15.90 14.92
CA GLU A 427 -0.85 16.80 13.88
C GLU A 427 -2.31 17.24 14.13
N PHE A 428 -3.16 16.36 14.68
CA PHE A 428 -4.57 16.69 14.97
C PHE A 428 -4.76 17.55 16.22
N LYS A 429 -3.81 17.47 17.16
CA LYS A 429 -3.81 18.34 18.37
C LYS A 429 -3.14 19.70 18.12
N ALA A 430 -2.52 19.89 16.98
CA ALA A 430 -1.99 21.19 16.61
C ALA A 430 -3.12 22.20 16.37
N LYS A 431 -2.85 23.48 16.64
CA LYS A 431 -3.78 24.58 16.32
C LYS A 431 -3.74 24.89 14.83
N SER A 432 -4.40 24.05 14.03
CA SER A 432 -4.46 24.22 12.58
C SER A 432 -5.89 24.35 12.10
N ASP A 433 -6.10 25.05 11.00
CA ASP A 433 -7.38 25.16 10.28
C ASP A 433 -7.46 24.15 9.15
N LEU A 434 -6.29 23.81 8.56
CA LEU A 434 -6.13 22.86 7.48
C LEU A 434 -5.32 21.65 7.94
N LEU A 435 -5.85 20.46 7.68
CA LEU A 435 -5.15 19.18 7.81
C LEU A 435 -4.83 18.65 6.40
N VAL A 436 -3.56 18.49 6.07
CA VAL A 436 -3.10 17.84 4.85
C VAL A 436 -2.69 16.42 5.22
N LEU A 437 -3.43 15.43 4.74
CA LEU A 437 -3.26 14.02 5.07
C LEU A 437 -2.81 13.27 3.83
N ASN A 438 -1.54 12.90 3.78
CA ASN A 438 -0.97 12.16 2.65
C ASN A 438 -0.78 10.70 3.04
N GLN A 439 -1.61 9.81 2.49
CA GLN A 439 -1.59 8.37 2.74
C GLN A 439 -1.68 8.02 4.26
N PRO A 440 -2.64 8.58 5.02
CA PRO A 440 -2.64 8.52 6.49
C PRO A 440 -2.76 7.09 7.03
N THR A 441 -3.25 6.15 6.24
CA THR A 441 -3.46 4.75 6.64
C THR A 441 -2.52 3.77 5.94
N ARG A 442 -1.57 4.27 5.14
CA ARG A 442 -0.65 3.40 4.39
C ARG A 442 0.16 2.50 5.30
N GLY A 443 0.05 1.19 5.09
CA GLY A 443 0.87 0.20 5.80
C GLY A 443 0.58 0.07 7.29
N VAL A 444 -0.66 0.37 7.73
CA VAL A 444 -1.11 0.12 9.10
C VAL A 444 -2.15 -1.01 9.13
N ASP A 445 -2.41 -1.55 10.31
CA ASP A 445 -3.42 -2.60 10.49
C ASP A 445 -4.85 -2.04 10.41
N VAL A 446 -5.84 -2.91 10.13
CA VAL A 446 -7.25 -2.53 9.92
C VAL A 446 -7.84 -1.83 11.15
N GLY A 447 -7.43 -2.22 12.37
CA GLY A 447 -7.87 -1.57 13.59
C GLY A 447 -7.35 -0.13 13.71
N ALA A 448 -6.11 0.13 13.27
CA ALA A 448 -5.56 1.47 13.21
C ALA A 448 -6.22 2.30 12.08
N ILE A 449 -6.55 1.69 10.93
CA ILE A 449 -7.29 2.35 9.84
C ILE A 449 -8.62 2.90 10.36
N SER A 450 -9.46 2.03 10.93
CA SER A 450 -10.77 2.42 11.46
C SER A 450 -10.67 3.54 12.51
N PHE A 451 -9.67 3.46 13.39
CA PHE A 451 -9.41 4.49 14.38
C PHE A 451 -9.02 5.84 13.73
N ILE A 452 -8.10 5.84 12.76
CA ILE A 452 -7.66 7.05 12.06
C ILE A 452 -8.83 7.68 11.29
N HIS A 453 -9.64 6.86 10.60
CA HIS A 453 -10.82 7.33 9.88
C HIS A 453 -11.82 8.02 10.83
N SER A 454 -12.10 7.42 11.99
CA SER A 454 -12.99 8.05 12.99
C SER A 454 -12.46 9.40 13.46
N LYS A 455 -11.13 9.52 13.65
CA LYS A 455 -10.50 10.77 14.04
C LYS A 455 -10.50 11.82 12.91
N ILE A 456 -10.36 11.41 11.65
CA ILE A 456 -10.48 12.31 10.49
C ILE A 456 -11.90 12.89 10.42
N LEU A 457 -12.94 12.05 10.57
CA LEU A 457 -14.33 12.50 10.59
C LEU A 457 -14.63 13.39 11.80
N GLU A 458 -14.06 13.10 12.97
CA GLU A 458 -14.13 13.97 14.15
C GLU A 458 -13.56 15.36 13.86
N MET A 459 -12.38 15.46 13.20
CA MET A 459 -11.79 16.74 12.82
C MET A 459 -12.66 17.52 11.82
N ARG A 460 -13.21 16.83 10.81
CA ARG A 460 -14.18 17.43 9.89
C ARG A 460 -15.38 18.02 10.65
N ASN A 461 -15.96 17.25 11.56
CA ASN A 461 -17.10 17.67 12.37
C ASN A 461 -16.77 18.82 13.32
N HIS A 462 -15.50 18.97 13.71
CA HIS A 462 -14.96 20.14 14.43
C HIS A 462 -14.60 21.30 13.48
N ASN A 463 -15.17 21.31 12.28
CA ASN A 463 -15.05 22.40 11.32
C ASN A 463 -13.62 22.64 10.78
N LYS A 464 -12.79 21.60 10.75
CA LYS A 464 -11.48 21.64 10.08
C LYS A 464 -11.63 21.43 8.58
N ALA A 465 -10.80 22.11 7.77
CA ALA A 465 -10.64 21.82 6.37
C ALA A 465 -9.64 20.65 6.23
N ILE A 466 -9.95 19.67 5.38
CA ILE A 466 -9.12 18.46 5.24
C ILE A 466 -8.85 18.19 3.76
N LEU A 467 -7.56 18.10 3.42
CA LEU A 467 -7.09 17.64 2.12
C LEU A 467 -6.52 16.23 2.30
N LEU A 468 -7.21 15.23 1.75
CA LEU A 468 -6.88 13.80 1.89
C LEU A 468 -6.34 13.26 0.56
N VAL A 469 -5.11 12.75 0.57
CA VAL A 469 -4.54 11.99 -0.56
C VAL A 469 -4.44 10.54 -0.15
N SER A 470 -5.02 9.64 -0.94
CA SER A 470 -4.91 8.20 -0.72
C SER A 470 -4.85 7.44 -2.04
N ALA A 471 -4.06 6.36 -2.05
CA ALA A 471 -4.06 5.38 -3.12
C ALA A 471 -5.24 4.39 -2.97
N ASP A 472 -5.83 4.28 -1.77
CA ASP A 472 -7.01 3.47 -1.51
C ASP A 472 -8.27 4.25 -1.87
N LEU A 473 -8.92 3.85 -2.98
CA LEU A 473 -10.14 4.49 -3.45
C LEU A 473 -11.30 4.31 -2.46
N ASN A 474 -11.35 3.19 -1.73
CA ASN A 474 -12.38 2.97 -0.71
C ASN A 474 -12.23 3.94 0.45
N GLU A 475 -10.99 4.26 0.86
CA GLU A 475 -10.73 5.31 1.85
C GLU A 475 -11.25 6.66 1.36
N LEU A 476 -10.92 7.05 0.11
CA LEU A 476 -11.39 8.30 -0.49
C LEU A 476 -12.91 8.36 -0.58
N ILE A 477 -13.56 7.30 -1.08
CA ILE A 477 -15.01 7.22 -1.25
C ILE A 477 -15.74 7.27 0.10
N SER A 478 -15.17 6.60 1.12
CA SER A 478 -15.79 6.54 2.45
C SER A 478 -15.70 7.86 3.22
N LEU A 479 -14.58 8.58 3.10
CA LEU A 479 -14.32 9.76 3.92
C LEU A 479 -14.62 11.09 3.22
N SER A 480 -14.33 11.20 1.91
CA SER A 480 -14.38 12.49 1.22
C SER A 480 -15.79 12.99 0.97
N ASP A 481 -15.97 14.29 1.02
CA ASP A 481 -17.20 14.97 0.61
C ASP A 481 -17.16 15.33 -0.87
N ARG A 482 -15.96 15.64 -1.36
CA ARG A 482 -15.65 15.91 -2.77
C ARG A 482 -14.36 15.19 -3.13
N ILE A 483 -14.32 14.59 -4.33
CA ILE A 483 -13.16 13.86 -4.82
C ILE A 483 -12.65 14.55 -6.09
N MET A 484 -11.41 15.01 -6.04
CA MET A 484 -10.69 15.48 -7.21
C MET A 484 -9.87 14.34 -7.80
N VAL A 485 -9.83 14.25 -9.12
CA VAL A 485 -9.01 13.24 -9.81
C VAL A 485 -7.89 13.92 -10.58
N MET A 486 -6.67 13.49 -10.32
CA MET A 486 -5.48 13.96 -11.02
C MET A 486 -5.03 12.97 -12.11
N HIS A 487 -4.76 13.50 -13.30
CA HIS A 487 -4.15 12.77 -14.40
C HIS A 487 -3.10 13.64 -15.11
N LYS A 488 -1.87 13.12 -15.23
CA LYS A 488 -0.73 13.82 -15.90
C LYS A 488 -0.55 15.28 -15.44
N GLY A 489 -0.60 15.48 -14.13
CA GLY A 489 -0.36 16.78 -13.51
C GLY A 489 -1.50 17.80 -13.64
N LYS A 490 -2.69 17.39 -14.02
CA LYS A 490 -3.90 18.23 -14.10
C LYS A 490 -5.02 17.65 -13.26
N VAL A 491 -5.91 18.48 -12.75
CA VAL A 491 -7.21 18.06 -12.23
C VAL A 491 -8.14 17.82 -13.42
N VAL A 492 -8.60 16.59 -13.60
CA VAL A 492 -9.46 16.19 -14.73
C VAL A 492 -10.92 15.97 -14.32
N ALA A 493 -11.20 15.92 -13.02
CA ALA A 493 -12.54 15.89 -12.46
C ALA A 493 -12.54 16.41 -11.02
N SER A 494 -13.66 17.01 -10.60
CA SER A 494 -13.98 17.37 -9.22
C SER A 494 -15.43 16.97 -8.97
N LEU A 495 -15.62 15.83 -8.29
CA LEU A 495 -16.90 15.15 -8.15
C LEU A 495 -17.41 15.30 -6.72
N LYS A 496 -18.66 15.73 -6.54
CA LYS A 496 -19.33 15.59 -5.25
C LYS A 496 -19.53 14.10 -4.96
N ASN A 497 -19.28 13.69 -3.74
CA ASN A 497 -19.41 12.29 -3.34
C ASN A 497 -20.78 11.97 -2.72
N GLU A 498 -21.81 12.61 -3.27
CA GLU A 498 -23.22 12.38 -2.94
C GLU A 498 -24.07 12.42 -4.24
N PRO A 499 -24.59 11.26 -4.72
CA PRO A 499 -24.39 9.89 -4.20
C PRO A 499 -22.93 9.43 -4.31
N LYS A 500 -22.54 8.42 -3.51
CA LYS A 500 -21.15 7.91 -3.50
C LYS A 500 -20.68 7.58 -4.92
N VAL A 501 -19.52 8.14 -5.29
CA VAL A 501 -18.84 7.86 -6.56
C VAL A 501 -18.32 6.42 -6.52
N THR A 502 -18.30 5.73 -7.66
CA THR A 502 -17.78 4.35 -7.73
C THR A 502 -16.30 4.32 -8.07
N GLU A 503 -15.59 3.24 -7.64
CA GLU A 503 -14.20 3.02 -8.02
C GLU A 503 -14.00 2.99 -9.54
N GLN A 504 -14.95 2.34 -10.27
CA GLN A 504 -14.91 2.26 -11.73
C GLN A 504 -14.99 3.65 -12.37
N GLU A 505 -15.85 4.52 -11.84
CA GLU A 505 -15.96 5.88 -12.35
C GLU A 505 -14.68 6.67 -12.11
N LEU A 506 -14.12 6.62 -10.90
CA LEU A 506 -12.83 7.25 -10.60
C LEU A 506 -11.72 6.73 -11.51
N GLY A 507 -11.68 5.41 -11.73
CA GLY A 507 -10.70 4.78 -12.61
C GLY A 507 -10.72 5.32 -14.05
N LEU A 508 -11.90 5.61 -14.62
CA LEU A 508 -12.00 6.21 -15.96
C LEU A 508 -11.34 7.59 -16.04
N TYR A 509 -11.52 8.43 -15.00
CA TYR A 509 -10.87 9.72 -14.91
C TYR A 509 -9.35 9.59 -14.66
N MET A 510 -8.95 8.66 -13.77
CA MET A 510 -7.54 8.42 -13.44
C MET A 510 -6.71 7.96 -14.65
N LEU A 511 -7.33 7.24 -15.58
CA LEU A 511 -6.72 6.83 -16.85
C LEU A 511 -6.80 7.89 -17.96
N GLY A 512 -7.53 9.00 -17.71
CA GLY A 512 -7.75 10.05 -18.70
C GLY A 512 -8.70 9.67 -19.84
N ILE A 513 -9.46 8.57 -19.67
CA ILE A 513 -10.49 8.11 -20.62
C ILE A 513 -11.69 9.06 -20.56
N LYS A 514 -12.05 9.51 -19.35
CA LYS A 514 -13.13 10.47 -19.09
C LYS A 514 -12.54 11.76 -18.56
N LYS A 515 -13.13 12.89 -18.91
CA LYS A 515 -12.83 14.22 -18.35
C LYS A 515 -14.14 14.90 -18.03
N GLN A 516 -14.17 15.70 -16.98
CA GLN A 516 -15.33 16.52 -16.64
C GLN A 516 -15.29 17.77 -17.52
N GLU A 517 -16.41 18.07 -18.19
CA GLU A 517 -16.55 19.30 -19.00
C GLU A 517 -16.47 20.54 -18.08
N GLY A 518 -15.78 21.59 -18.52
CA GLY A 518 -15.66 22.86 -17.79
C GLY A 518 -14.51 22.94 -16.77
N LEU A 519 -13.65 21.94 -16.70
CA LEU A 519 -12.35 21.99 -16.02
C LEU A 519 -11.26 22.13 -17.11
N GLU A 520 -10.92 23.37 -17.51
CA GLU A 520 -9.79 23.67 -18.38
C GLU A 520 -8.55 24.10 -17.56
#